data_b41b0105858b636b5f133462a5627a4b
#
_entry.id   b41b0105858b636b5f133462a5627a4b
#
_cell.length_a   1.000
_cell.length_b   1.000
_cell.length_c   1.000
_cell.angle_alpha   90.00
_cell.angle_beta   90.00
_cell.angle_gamma   90.00
#
_symmetry.space_group_name_H-M   'P 1'
#
loop_
_entity.id
_entity.type
_entity.pdbx_description
1 polymer ?
#
loop_
_entity_poly.entity_id
_entity_poly.type
_entity_poly.pdbx_seq_one_letter_code
_entity_poly.pdbx_strand_id
1 'polypeptide(L)'
;PIKDQEPIIDFATWTAAQEKLKKKVPARVSVSEEMPLRGVLYCHCGCLLTGAPSRGRRGAYFYYYKCQVDSKHNNISVKKSHEQLLEAFQYMSLSSKMIKSIPMKSEAALEARMEDQGHLLTKRRNELQKVEIDLRSLEQKWIEEKVTFDTYNRWYNDYNKQRNFIKSQIDQLGKNHSDTHRLLAEHIGWLRDVRHLYETANLLQKQELVRTVFDNSLYYENKVYRTPYLIPELSHNELIMREKNLLYIEKKRGNLAISSSGGGEGTRTPVQT
;
A
#
# COMPACT_ATOMS: atom_id res chain seq x y z
N PRO A 1 41.79 -18.72 -8.87
CA PRO A 1 40.68 -18.13 -9.59
C PRO A 1 40.58 -18.81 -10.95
N ILE A 2 39.60 -19.68 -11.11
CA ILE A 2 39.33 -20.44 -12.34
C ILE A 2 38.64 -19.46 -13.29
N LYS A 3 39.40 -18.90 -14.25
CA LYS A 3 38.93 -17.82 -15.12
C LYS A 3 38.32 -18.27 -16.46
N ASP A 4 38.25 -19.57 -16.75
CA ASP A 4 37.87 -20.06 -18.09
C ASP A 4 36.83 -21.20 -18.08
N GLN A 5 35.82 -21.10 -17.22
CA GLN A 5 34.66 -22.00 -17.35
C GLN A 5 33.47 -21.22 -17.96
N GLU A 6 32.99 -21.70 -19.10
CA GLU A 6 31.73 -21.19 -19.69
C GLU A 6 30.60 -21.37 -18.67
N PRO A 7 29.81 -20.34 -18.42
CA PRO A 7 28.69 -20.44 -17.49
C PRO A 7 27.63 -21.40 -18.02
N ILE A 8 27.20 -22.35 -17.18
CA ILE A 8 26.18 -23.35 -17.52
C ILE A 8 24.82 -22.71 -17.83
N ILE A 9 24.58 -21.51 -17.30
CA ILE A 9 23.35 -20.72 -17.49
C ILE A 9 23.74 -19.33 -17.93
N ASP A 10 22.99 -18.76 -18.87
CA ASP A 10 23.18 -17.38 -19.30
C ASP A 10 22.86 -16.37 -18.18
N PHE A 11 23.50 -15.22 -18.21
CA PHE A 11 23.37 -14.19 -17.19
C PHE A 11 21.93 -13.68 -17.03
N ALA A 12 21.13 -13.64 -18.11
CA ALA A 12 19.73 -13.21 -18.06
C ALA A 12 18.86 -14.20 -17.28
N THR A 13 19.04 -15.51 -17.51
CA THR A 13 18.35 -16.57 -16.76
C THR A 13 18.75 -16.59 -15.29
N TRP A 14 20.06 -16.41 -15.01
CA TRP A 14 20.53 -16.30 -13.62
C TRP A 14 19.93 -15.09 -12.89
N THR A 15 19.92 -13.92 -13.55
CA THR A 15 19.34 -12.69 -12.96
C THR A 15 17.84 -12.84 -12.71
N ALA A 16 17.10 -13.41 -13.67
CA ALA A 16 15.67 -13.69 -13.50
C ALA A 16 15.38 -14.66 -12.35
N ALA A 17 16.23 -15.68 -12.17
CA ALA A 17 16.15 -16.59 -11.04
C ALA A 17 16.43 -15.86 -9.70
N GLN A 18 17.44 -14.99 -9.65
CA GLN A 18 17.75 -14.19 -8.46
C GLN A 18 16.61 -13.23 -8.10
N GLU A 19 15.96 -12.60 -9.07
CA GLU A 19 14.79 -11.75 -8.84
C GLU A 19 13.61 -12.54 -8.28
N LYS A 20 13.36 -13.76 -8.78
CA LYS A 20 12.34 -14.66 -8.23
C LYS A 20 12.66 -15.11 -6.81
N LEU A 21 13.92 -15.37 -6.49
CA LEU A 21 14.36 -15.75 -5.15
C LEU A 21 14.32 -14.56 -4.16
N LYS A 22 14.59 -13.35 -4.63
CA LYS A 22 14.45 -12.12 -3.83
C LYS A 22 12.99 -11.77 -3.53
N LYS A 23 12.05 -12.12 -4.39
CA LYS A 23 10.63 -12.07 -4.07
C LYS A 23 10.38 -13.09 -2.98
N LYS A 24 10.41 -12.66 -1.71
CA LYS A 24 9.91 -13.47 -0.59
C LYS A 24 8.49 -13.89 -0.96
N VAL A 25 8.33 -15.14 -1.38
CA VAL A 25 7.00 -15.73 -1.54
C VAL A 25 6.38 -15.63 -0.15
N PRO A 26 5.31 -14.86 0.04
CA PRO A 26 4.67 -14.80 1.33
C PRO A 26 4.34 -16.25 1.70
N ALA A 27 4.83 -16.70 2.85
CA ALA A 27 4.55 -18.03 3.35
C ALA A 27 3.04 -18.26 3.20
N ARG A 28 2.62 -19.37 2.59
CA ARG A 28 1.20 -19.73 2.47
C ARG A 28 0.65 -19.79 3.88
N VAL A 29 0.08 -18.69 4.35
CA VAL A 29 -0.58 -18.63 5.64
C VAL A 29 -1.82 -19.49 5.49
N SER A 30 -1.87 -20.64 6.16
CA SER A 30 -3.10 -21.43 6.19
C SER A 30 -4.17 -20.56 6.84
N VAL A 31 -5.19 -20.27 6.06
CA VAL A 31 -6.28 -19.40 6.44
C VAL A 31 -7.16 -20.16 7.43
N SER A 32 -7.29 -19.68 8.66
CA SER A 32 -8.12 -20.28 9.71
C SER A 32 -9.09 -19.24 10.24
N GLU A 33 -10.38 -19.55 10.20
CA GLU A 33 -11.44 -18.65 10.67
C GLU A 33 -11.31 -18.33 12.17
N GLU A 34 -10.74 -19.23 12.95
CA GLU A 34 -10.51 -19.01 14.37
C GLU A 34 -9.38 -18.02 14.66
N MET A 35 -8.55 -17.69 13.66
CA MET A 35 -7.37 -16.83 13.84
C MET A 35 -7.28 -15.73 12.77
N PRO A 36 -8.24 -14.81 12.68
CA PRO A 36 -8.32 -13.86 11.58
C PRO A 36 -7.17 -12.85 11.50
N LEU A 37 -6.46 -12.56 12.60
CA LEU A 37 -5.29 -11.67 12.58
C LEU A 37 -3.97 -12.39 12.25
N ARG A 38 -4.00 -13.68 11.94
CA ARG A 38 -2.82 -14.42 11.52
C ARG A 38 -2.31 -13.87 10.18
N GLY A 39 -1.03 -13.50 10.13
CA GLY A 39 -0.42 -12.92 8.92
C GLY A 39 -0.73 -11.43 8.69
N VAL A 40 -1.35 -10.77 9.68
CA VAL A 40 -1.65 -9.33 9.66
C VAL A 40 -1.09 -8.64 10.91
N LEU A 41 -1.06 -9.34 12.05
CA LEU A 41 -0.59 -8.83 13.32
C LEU A 41 0.92 -9.07 13.49
N TYR A 42 1.65 -8.02 13.85
CA TYR A 42 3.09 -8.06 14.09
C TYR A 42 3.44 -8.09 15.57
N CYS A 43 4.55 -8.73 15.88
CA CYS A 43 5.22 -8.59 17.17
C CYS A 43 6.06 -7.30 17.19
N HIS A 44 6.36 -6.76 18.38
CA HIS A 44 7.28 -5.64 18.55
C HIS A 44 8.68 -5.89 17.94
N CYS A 45 9.10 -7.14 17.79
CA CYS A 45 10.35 -7.50 17.11
C CYS A 45 10.27 -7.44 15.56
N GLY A 46 9.13 -7.02 14.99
CA GLY A 46 8.91 -6.87 13.57
C GLY A 46 8.50 -8.15 12.82
N CYS A 47 8.44 -9.31 13.49
CA CYS A 47 7.97 -10.53 12.84
C CYS A 47 6.44 -10.66 12.88
N LEU A 48 5.86 -11.31 11.89
CA LEU A 48 4.44 -11.68 11.87
C LEU A 48 4.14 -12.70 12.96
N LEU A 49 3.06 -12.47 13.71
CA LEU A 49 2.57 -13.44 14.67
C LEU A 49 1.91 -14.62 13.95
N THR A 50 2.20 -15.82 14.42
CA THR A 50 1.56 -17.05 13.95
C THR A 50 0.47 -17.49 14.89
N GLY A 51 -0.52 -18.19 14.34
CA GLY A 51 -1.57 -18.80 15.15
C GLY A 51 -1.26 -20.26 15.46
N ALA A 52 -1.47 -20.66 16.71
CA ALA A 52 -1.35 -22.04 17.15
C ALA A 52 -2.52 -22.47 18.04
N PRO A 53 -3.16 -23.62 17.76
CA PRO A 53 -4.11 -24.22 18.69
C PRO A 53 -3.36 -24.83 19.88
N SER A 54 -3.95 -24.72 21.06
CA SER A 54 -3.48 -25.39 22.28
C SER A 54 -4.62 -26.24 22.82
N ARG A 55 -4.38 -27.51 23.09
CA ARG A 55 -5.38 -28.43 23.65
C ARG A 55 -5.41 -28.32 25.15
N GLY A 56 -6.57 -27.96 25.71
CA GLY A 56 -6.78 -27.92 27.15
C GLY A 56 -7.02 -29.30 27.75
N ARG A 57 -6.97 -29.38 29.07
CA ARG A 57 -7.09 -30.64 29.85
C ARG A 57 -8.40 -31.41 29.58
N ARG A 58 -9.48 -30.71 29.24
CA ARG A 58 -10.81 -31.27 28.93
C ARG A 58 -11.05 -31.48 27.43
N GLY A 59 -10.01 -31.46 26.60
CA GLY A 59 -10.12 -31.65 25.16
C GLY A 59 -10.51 -30.39 24.34
N ALA A 60 -10.87 -29.29 24.98
CA ALA A 60 -11.17 -28.02 24.31
C ALA A 60 -9.91 -27.42 23.65
N TYR A 61 -10.08 -26.79 22.51
CA TYR A 61 -8.99 -26.07 21.84
C TYR A 61 -9.05 -24.59 22.17
N PHE A 62 -7.87 -24.03 22.47
CA PHE A 62 -7.66 -22.59 22.69
C PHE A 62 -6.68 -22.09 21.64
N TYR A 63 -6.98 -20.97 21.03
CA TYR A 63 -6.17 -20.39 19.95
C TYR A 63 -5.37 -19.20 20.47
N TYR A 64 -4.09 -19.15 20.07
CA TYR A 64 -3.15 -18.13 20.49
C TYR A 64 -2.37 -17.58 19.30
N TYR A 65 -2.11 -16.28 19.32
CA TYR A 65 -1.10 -15.66 18.47
C TYR A 65 0.25 -15.71 19.18
N LYS A 66 1.27 -16.22 18.51
CA LYS A 66 2.62 -16.41 19.07
C LYS A 66 3.68 -15.79 18.19
N CYS A 67 4.72 -15.22 18.82
CA CYS A 67 5.94 -14.84 18.12
C CYS A 67 6.74 -16.09 17.73
N GLN A 68 7.27 -16.12 16.51
CA GLN A 68 8.11 -17.23 16.04
C GLN A 68 9.57 -17.11 16.51
N VAL A 69 10.03 -15.89 16.77
CA VAL A 69 11.42 -15.62 17.17
C VAL A 69 11.63 -15.96 18.63
N ASP A 70 10.76 -15.49 19.51
CA ASP A 70 10.81 -15.78 20.94
C ASP A 70 9.38 -15.88 21.49
N SER A 71 9.09 -17.02 22.14
CA SER A 71 7.79 -17.26 22.77
C SER A 71 7.47 -16.33 23.96
N LYS A 72 8.52 -15.69 24.55
CA LYS A 72 8.37 -14.70 25.61
C LYS A 72 7.88 -13.35 25.10
N HIS A 73 8.11 -13.04 23.81
CA HIS A 73 7.70 -11.77 23.25
C HIS A 73 6.19 -11.61 23.23
N ASN A 74 5.47 -12.57 22.67
CA ASN A 74 4.01 -12.53 22.59
C ASN A 74 3.42 -13.95 22.60
N ASN A 75 2.46 -14.15 23.49
CA ASN A 75 1.57 -15.29 23.52
C ASN A 75 0.17 -14.81 23.93
N ILE A 76 -0.66 -14.50 22.93
CA ILE A 76 -1.89 -13.74 23.10
C ILE A 76 -3.07 -14.65 22.78
N SER A 77 -4.04 -14.74 23.68
CA SER A 77 -5.31 -15.42 23.39
C SER A 77 -6.01 -14.70 22.23
N VAL A 78 -6.40 -15.44 21.22
CA VAL A 78 -7.15 -14.93 20.05
C VAL A 78 -8.43 -14.25 20.52
N LYS A 79 -9.18 -14.88 21.43
CA LYS A 79 -10.43 -14.32 21.95
C LYS A 79 -10.23 -12.94 22.58
N LYS A 80 -9.25 -12.81 23.49
CA LYS A 80 -8.97 -11.53 24.16
C LYS A 80 -8.49 -10.44 23.19
N SER A 81 -7.61 -10.79 22.26
CA SER A 81 -7.13 -9.83 21.26
C SER A 81 -8.26 -9.36 20.34
N HIS A 82 -9.18 -10.26 19.97
CA HIS A 82 -10.35 -9.90 19.18
C HIS A 82 -11.30 -8.97 19.91
N GLU A 83 -11.65 -9.29 21.15
CA GLU A 83 -12.51 -8.45 21.99
C GLU A 83 -11.92 -7.02 22.09
N GLN A 84 -10.62 -6.92 22.32
CA GLN A 84 -9.91 -5.64 22.40
C GLN A 84 -9.91 -4.89 21.04
N LEU A 85 -9.72 -5.58 19.93
CA LEU A 85 -9.76 -4.97 18.59
C LEU A 85 -11.17 -4.48 18.24
N LEU A 86 -12.20 -5.26 18.56
CA LEU A 86 -13.59 -4.88 18.35
C LEU A 86 -13.98 -3.65 19.17
N GLU A 87 -13.48 -3.54 20.40
CA GLU A 87 -13.66 -2.34 21.20
C GLU A 87 -12.94 -1.14 20.59
N ALA A 88 -11.71 -1.31 20.07
CA ALA A 88 -11.01 -0.25 19.36
C ALA A 88 -11.79 0.20 18.11
N PHE A 89 -12.33 -0.72 17.31
CA PHE A 89 -13.14 -0.40 16.13
C PHE A 89 -14.43 0.35 16.48
N GLN A 90 -15.02 0.11 17.64
CA GLN A 90 -16.16 0.89 18.10
C GLN A 90 -15.82 2.37 18.28
N TYR A 91 -14.61 2.68 18.78
CA TYR A 91 -14.15 4.07 18.91
C TYR A 91 -13.65 4.68 17.58
N MET A 92 -13.34 3.86 16.58
CA MET A 92 -12.99 4.30 15.24
C MET A 92 -14.21 4.60 14.37
N SER A 93 -15.41 4.15 14.75
CA SER A 93 -16.63 4.36 13.99
C SER A 93 -16.97 5.84 13.84
N LEU A 94 -17.35 6.26 12.63
CA LEU A 94 -17.58 7.66 12.30
C LEU A 94 -18.94 8.16 12.78
N SER A 95 -18.97 9.35 13.33
CA SER A 95 -20.24 10.00 13.66
C SER A 95 -21.05 10.36 12.41
N SER A 96 -22.38 10.45 12.54
CA SER A 96 -23.27 10.83 11.43
C SER A 96 -22.93 12.20 10.83
N LYS A 97 -22.37 13.14 11.62
CA LYS A 97 -21.90 14.44 11.14
C LYS A 97 -20.66 14.30 10.24
N MET A 98 -19.70 13.45 10.65
CA MET A 98 -18.48 13.19 9.87
C MET A 98 -18.82 12.49 8.55
N ILE A 99 -19.69 11.49 8.59
CA ILE A 99 -20.15 10.78 7.37
C ILE A 99 -20.75 11.74 6.35
N LYS A 100 -21.59 12.70 6.79
CA LYS A 100 -22.18 13.71 5.91
C LYS A 100 -21.14 14.68 5.34
N SER A 101 -20.05 14.96 6.05
CA SER A 101 -19.00 15.88 5.59
C SER A 101 -18.00 15.24 4.61
N ILE A 102 -17.91 13.90 4.57
CA ILE A 102 -16.97 13.19 3.69
C ILE A 102 -17.34 13.37 2.20
N PRO A 103 -18.61 13.16 1.77
CA PRO A 103 -18.99 13.41 0.38
C PRO A 103 -18.69 14.85 -0.06
N MET A 104 -19.04 15.87 0.74
CA MET A 104 -18.78 17.26 0.40
C MET A 104 -17.29 17.57 0.23
N LYS A 105 -16.43 17.02 1.09
CA LYS A 105 -14.98 17.18 0.97
C LYS A 105 -14.40 16.36 -0.19
N SER A 106 -14.97 15.19 -0.44
CA SER A 106 -14.54 14.35 -1.56
C SER A 106 -15.03 14.91 -2.90
N GLU A 107 -16.20 15.54 -2.97
CA GLU A 107 -16.67 16.23 -4.17
C GLU A 107 -15.71 17.37 -4.55
N ALA A 108 -15.38 18.27 -3.63
CA ALA A 108 -14.43 19.34 -3.89
C ALA A 108 -13.03 18.83 -4.30
N ALA A 109 -12.54 17.77 -3.64
CA ALA A 109 -11.26 17.17 -3.99
C ALA A 109 -11.32 16.39 -5.32
N LEU A 110 -12.49 15.83 -5.66
CA LEU A 110 -12.74 15.18 -6.93
C LEU A 110 -12.87 16.21 -8.06
N GLU A 111 -13.59 17.31 -7.84
CA GLU A 111 -13.70 18.40 -8.80
C GLU A 111 -12.33 18.97 -9.16
N ALA A 112 -11.47 19.26 -8.17
CA ALA A 112 -10.10 19.70 -8.42
C ALA A 112 -9.28 18.67 -9.22
N ARG A 113 -9.40 17.38 -8.89
CA ARG A 113 -8.77 16.30 -9.67
C ARG A 113 -9.37 16.15 -11.06
N MET A 114 -10.67 16.41 -11.22
CA MET A 114 -11.35 16.39 -12.52
C MET A 114 -10.87 17.50 -13.43
N GLU A 115 -10.63 18.70 -12.90
CA GLU A 115 -10.02 19.78 -13.67
C GLU A 115 -8.63 19.43 -14.15
N ASP A 116 -7.76 18.93 -13.28
CA ASP A 116 -6.41 18.48 -13.62
C ASP A 116 -6.43 17.33 -14.65
N GLN A 117 -7.30 16.36 -14.48
CA GLN A 117 -7.46 15.25 -15.44
C GLN A 117 -8.10 15.72 -16.76
N GLY A 118 -9.03 16.64 -16.71
CA GLY A 118 -9.61 17.29 -17.89
C GLY A 118 -8.53 17.98 -18.74
N HIS A 119 -7.65 18.74 -18.10
CA HIS A 119 -6.50 19.34 -18.75
C HIS A 119 -5.55 18.31 -19.33
N LEU A 120 -5.29 17.23 -18.60
CA LEU A 120 -4.42 16.15 -19.09
C LEU A 120 -5.06 15.40 -20.27
N LEU A 121 -6.35 15.11 -20.22
CA LEU A 121 -7.11 14.49 -21.33
C LEU A 121 -7.10 15.38 -22.58
N THR A 122 -7.31 16.69 -22.41
CA THR A 122 -7.25 17.66 -23.51
C THR A 122 -5.86 17.69 -24.13
N LYS A 123 -4.81 17.69 -23.29
CA LYS A 123 -3.43 17.64 -23.74
C LYS A 123 -3.16 16.35 -24.55
N ARG A 124 -3.59 15.19 -24.06
CA ARG A 124 -3.41 13.90 -24.75
C ARG A 124 -4.19 13.82 -26.05
N ARG A 125 -5.40 14.39 -26.11
CA ARG A 125 -6.18 14.47 -27.36
C ARG A 125 -5.47 15.34 -28.40
N ASN A 126 -4.91 16.47 -27.98
CA ASN A 126 -4.15 17.35 -28.87
C ASN A 126 -2.86 16.67 -29.36
N GLU A 127 -2.16 15.92 -28.52
CA GLU A 127 -1.02 15.10 -28.93
C GLU A 127 -1.41 14.01 -29.93
N LEU A 128 -2.54 13.34 -29.72
CA LEU A 128 -3.08 12.35 -30.68
C LEU A 128 -3.37 13.00 -32.03
N GLN A 129 -4.02 14.16 -32.03
CA GLN A 129 -4.32 14.87 -33.27
C GLN A 129 -3.05 15.27 -34.04
N LYS A 130 -1.98 15.69 -33.35
CA LYS A 130 -0.69 15.97 -34.00
C LYS A 130 -0.11 14.71 -34.67
N VAL A 131 -0.08 13.58 -33.97
CA VAL A 131 0.42 12.32 -34.52
C VAL A 131 -0.39 11.88 -35.73
N GLU A 132 -1.71 12.10 -35.72
CA GLU A 132 -2.59 11.79 -36.88
C GLU A 132 -2.35 12.70 -38.08
N ILE A 133 -2.04 13.99 -37.82
CA ILE A 133 -1.63 14.94 -38.87
C ILE A 133 -0.27 14.52 -39.49
N ASP A 134 0.68 14.17 -38.64
CA ASP A 134 2.02 13.72 -39.09
C ASP A 134 1.93 12.41 -39.90
N LEU A 135 1.09 11.46 -39.49
CA LEU A 135 0.80 10.26 -40.29
C LEU A 135 0.25 10.59 -41.67
N ARG A 136 -0.76 11.46 -41.75
CA ARG A 136 -1.32 11.90 -43.03
C ARG A 136 -0.28 12.61 -43.92
N SER A 137 0.53 13.46 -43.31
CA SER A 137 1.62 14.13 -44.00
C SER A 137 2.67 13.16 -44.57
N LEU A 138 2.97 12.10 -43.78
CA LEU A 138 3.88 11.03 -44.20
C LEU A 138 3.29 10.23 -45.38
N GLU A 139 2.00 9.88 -45.31
CA GLU A 139 1.26 9.18 -46.38
C GLU A 139 1.23 10.01 -47.65
N GLN A 140 0.99 11.33 -47.55
CA GLN A 140 1.01 12.22 -48.70
C GLN A 140 2.40 12.31 -49.32
N LYS A 141 3.47 12.44 -48.55
CA LYS A 141 4.87 12.44 -49.07
C LYS A 141 5.24 11.12 -49.73
N TRP A 142 4.67 10.01 -49.24
CA TRP A 142 4.85 8.71 -49.89
C TRP A 142 4.16 8.65 -51.25
N ILE A 143 2.91 9.12 -51.37
CA ILE A 143 2.17 9.20 -52.62
C ILE A 143 2.89 10.10 -53.65
N GLU A 144 3.51 11.19 -53.16
CA GLU A 144 4.29 12.12 -53.99
C GLU A 144 5.72 11.61 -54.33
N GLU A 145 6.05 10.36 -53.97
CA GLU A 145 7.37 9.71 -54.18
C GLU A 145 8.55 10.50 -53.56
N LYS A 146 8.27 11.34 -52.53
CA LYS A 146 9.30 12.16 -51.87
C LYS A 146 10.08 11.41 -50.78
N VAL A 147 9.65 10.19 -50.43
CA VAL A 147 10.22 9.38 -49.36
C VAL A 147 10.43 7.95 -49.81
N THR A 148 11.56 7.34 -49.45
CA THR A 148 11.83 5.93 -49.74
C THR A 148 10.98 5.00 -48.92
N PHE A 149 10.70 3.78 -49.40
CA PHE A 149 9.89 2.78 -48.70
C PHE A 149 10.40 2.47 -47.30
N ASP A 150 11.72 2.32 -47.12
CA ASP A 150 12.30 2.00 -45.79
C ASP A 150 12.10 3.14 -44.81
N THR A 151 12.24 4.39 -45.29
CA THR A 151 12.02 5.57 -44.45
C THR A 151 10.54 5.72 -44.08
N TYR A 152 9.64 5.53 -45.05
CA TYR A 152 8.19 5.52 -44.80
C TYR A 152 7.81 4.46 -43.78
N ASN A 153 8.24 3.22 -43.96
CA ASN A 153 7.86 2.10 -43.09
C ASN A 153 8.36 2.31 -41.65
N ARG A 154 9.57 2.83 -41.49
CA ARG A 154 10.12 3.17 -40.14
C ARG A 154 9.27 4.21 -39.45
N TRP A 155 9.02 5.37 -40.07
CA TRP A 155 8.24 6.44 -39.50
C TRP A 155 6.76 6.06 -39.27
N TYR A 156 6.17 5.32 -40.21
CA TYR A 156 4.82 4.79 -40.09
C TYR A 156 4.66 3.90 -38.88
N ASN A 157 5.60 3.00 -38.60
CA ASN A 157 5.60 2.14 -37.45
C ASN A 157 5.76 2.93 -36.13
N ASP A 158 6.62 3.93 -36.12
CA ASP A 158 6.86 4.76 -34.94
C ASP A 158 5.65 5.62 -34.60
N TYR A 159 5.04 6.27 -35.57
CA TYR A 159 3.81 7.04 -35.38
C TYR A 159 2.64 6.15 -34.93
N ASN A 160 2.51 4.94 -35.46
CA ASN A 160 1.47 4.01 -35.02
C ASN A 160 1.69 3.54 -33.58
N LYS A 161 2.92 3.29 -33.16
CA LYS A 161 3.23 2.98 -31.76
C LYS A 161 2.85 4.15 -30.83
N GLN A 162 3.24 5.36 -31.20
CA GLN A 162 2.87 6.57 -30.45
C GLN A 162 1.36 6.77 -30.38
N ARG A 163 0.63 6.62 -31.48
CA ARG A 163 -0.83 6.71 -31.56
C ARG A 163 -1.50 5.72 -30.63
N ASN A 164 -1.08 4.45 -30.68
CA ASN A 164 -1.66 3.39 -29.82
C ASN A 164 -1.36 3.63 -28.35
N PHE A 165 -0.17 4.10 -28.02
CA PHE A 165 0.20 4.46 -26.65
C PHE A 165 -0.66 5.62 -26.11
N ILE A 166 -0.82 6.70 -26.88
CA ILE A 166 -1.65 7.85 -26.47
C ILE A 166 -3.12 7.43 -26.34
N LYS A 167 -3.66 6.61 -27.26
CA LYS A 167 -5.03 6.07 -27.17
C LYS A 167 -5.23 5.26 -25.88
N SER A 168 -4.29 4.39 -25.54
CA SER A 168 -4.36 3.60 -24.30
C SER A 168 -4.36 4.49 -23.05
N GLN A 169 -3.59 5.59 -23.05
CA GLN A 169 -3.59 6.55 -21.96
C GLN A 169 -4.92 7.31 -21.83
N ILE A 170 -5.52 7.72 -22.96
CA ILE A 170 -6.84 8.37 -22.98
C ILE A 170 -7.90 7.42 -22.41
N ASP A 171 -7.89 6.15 -22.80
CA ASP A 171 -8.82 5.13 -22.32
C ASP A 171 -8.67 4.85 -20.83
N GLN A 172 -7.42 4.79 -20.32
CA GLN A 172 -7.15 4.62 -18.89
C GLN A 172 -7.63 5.82 -18.07
N LEU A 173 -7.38 7.03 -18.55
CA LEU A 173 -7.85 8.26 -17.89
C LEU A 173 -9.38 8.35 -17.88
N GLY A 174 -10.06 7.84 -18.92
CA GLY A 174 -11.53 7.86 -19.02
C GLY A 174 -12.23 6.87 -18.09
N LYS A 175 -11.63 5.70 -17.81
CA LYS A 175 -12.25 4.63 -17.01
C LYS A 175 -12.24 4.88 -15.50
N ASN A 176 -11.29 5.62 -14.97
CA ASN A 176 -11.10 5.77 -13.52
C ASN A 176 -12.13 6.69 -12.83
N HIS A 177 -13.05 7.30 -13.55
CA HIS A 177 -13.79 8.47 -13.08
C HIS A 177 -15.15 8.16 -12.44
N SER A 178 -15.98 7.32 -13.05
CA SER A 178 -17.36 7.13 -12.59
C SER A 178 -17.48 6.08 -11.47
N ASP A 179 -16.57 5.11 -11.45
CA ASP A 179 -16.69 3.97 -10.55
C ASP A 179 -16.26 4.31 -9.11
N THR A 180 -15.25 5.15 -8.94
CA THR A 180 -14.74 5.51 -7.60
C THR A 180 -15.74 6.33 -6.80
N HIS A 181 -16.41 7.30 -7.43
CA HIS A 181 -17.42 8.14 -6.77
C HIS A 181 -18.64 7.34 -6.37
N ARG A 182 -19.12 6.47 -7.27
CA ARG A 182 -20.26 5.59 -7.00
C ARG A 182 -19.95 4.63 -5.86
N LEU A 183 -18.78 3.97 -5.88
CA LEU A 183 -18.32 3.08 -4.81
C LEU A 183 -18.18 3.79 -3.47
N LEU A 184 -17.65 5.01 -3.46
CA LEU A 184 -17.53 5.80 -2.24
C LEU A 184 -18.92 6.14 -1.69
N ALA A 185 -19.83 6.64 -2.50
CA ALA A 185 -21.19 6.98 -2.08
C ALA A 185 -21.98 5.76 -1.57
N GLU A 186 -21.79 4.61 -2.21
CA GLU A 186 -22.47 3.35 -1.86
C GLU A 186 -21.93 2.78 -0.53
N HIS A 187 -20.62 2.89 -0.29
CA HIS A 187 -19.98 2.21 0.85
C HIS A 187 -19.64 3.12 2.02
N ILE A 188 -19.80 4.43 1.89
CA ILE A 188 -19.46 5.38 2.98
C ILE A 188 -20.28 5.14 4.25
N GLY A 189 -21.50 4.63 4.09
CA GLY A 189 -22.37 4.27 5.22
C GLY A 189 -21.79 3.18 6.12
N TRP A 190 -20.92 2.33 5.59
CA TRP A 190 -20.29 1.24 6.36
C TRP A 190 -19.28 1.76 7.38
N LEU A 191 -18.69 2.92 7.15
CA LEU A 191 -17.76 3.56 8.06
C LEU A 191 -18.47 4.07 9.35
N ARG A 192 -19.81 4.07 9.36
CA ARG A 192 -20.60 4.43 10.54
C ARG A 192 -20.42 3.41 11.66
N ASP A 193 -20.22 2.14 11.33
CA ASP A 193 -20.01 1.07 12.29
C ASP A 193 -18.91 0.11 11.80
N VAL A 194 -17.67 0.53 12.02
CA VAL A 194 -16.48 -0.25 11.63
C VAL A 194 -16.43 -1.58 12.40
N ARG A 195 -16.96 -1.59 13.64
CA ARG A 195 -17.05 -2.82 14.43
C ARG A 195 -17.98 -3.83 13.77
N HIS A 196 -19.18 -3.42 13.40
CA HIS A 196 -20.16 -4.29 12.73
C HIS A 196 -19.62 -4.77 11.38
N LEU A 197 -18.97 -3.88 10.63
CA LEU A 197 -18.30 -4.24 9.37
C LEU A 197 -17.28 -5.37 9.57
N TYR A 198 -16.45 -5.27 10.60
CA TYR A 198 -15.48 -6.31 10.90
C TYR A 198 -16.12 -7.61 11.38
N GLU A 199 -17.16 -7.55 12.23
CA GLU A 199 -17.87 -8.73 12.74
C GLU A 199 -18.53 -9.54 11.62
N THR A 200 -19.17 -8.86 10.66
CA THR A 200 -19.90 -9.49 9.53
C THR A 200 -19.03 -9.89 8.35
N ALA A 201 -17.81 -9.34 8.26
CA ALA A 201 -16.87 -9.62 7.19
C ALA A 201 -16.39 -11.09 7.23
N ASN A 202 -16.13 -11.66 6.05
CA ASN A 202 -15.42 -12.93 5.95
C ASN A 202 -13.93 -12.76 6.33
N LEU A 203 -13.21 -13.86 6.46
CA LEU A 203 -11.84 -13.86 6.95
C LEU A 203 -10.88 -13.00 6.10
N LEU A 204 -10.96 -13.07 4.77
CA LEU A 204 -10.13 -12.26 3.89
C LEU A 204 -10.46 -10.77 4.00
N GLN A 205 -11.75 -10.45 4.08
CA GLN A 205 -12.21 -9.07 4.28
C GLN A 205 -11.79 -8.52 5.65
N LYS A 206 -11.80 -9.33 6.72
CA LYS A 206 -11.27 -8.95 8.04
C LYS A 206 -9.79 -8.59 7.97
N GLN A 207 -9.00 -9.42 7.30
CA GLN A 207 -7.58 -9.16 7.13
C GLN A 207 -7.32 -7.92 6.28
N GLU A 208 -8.07 -7.74 5.20
CA GLU A 208 -7.94 -6.58 4.33
C GLU A 208 -8.34 -5.29 5.04
N LEU A 209 -9.43 -5.31 5.81
CA LEU A 209 -9.84 -4.18 6.63
C LEU A 209 -8.74 -3.76 7.62
N VAL A 210 -8.16 -4.72 8.33
CA VAL A 210 -7.05 -4.44 9.27
C VAL A 210 -5.82 -3.90 8.53
N ARG A 211 -5.45 -4.47 7.39
CA ARG A 211 -4.33 -3.98 6.58
C ARG A 211 -4.56 -2.54 6.13
N THR A 212 -5.74 -2.25 5.64
CA THR A 212 -6.09 -0.91 5.14
C THR A 212 -6.12 0.10 6.29
N VAL A 213 -6.79 -0.20 7.38
CA VAL A 213 -6.94 0.73 8.52
C VAL A 213 -5.59 1.09 9.14
N PHE A 214 -4.66 0.13 9.23
CA PHE A 214 -3.36 0.27 9.91
C PHE A 214 -2.16 0.28 8.94
N ASP A 215 -2.38 0.39 7.65
CA ASP A 215 -1.32 0.37 6.61
C ASP A 215 -0.31 -0.78 6.80
N ASN A 216 -0.80 -2.00 6.98
CA ASN A 216 0.00 -3.20 7.27
C ASN A 216 0.94 -3.08 8.48
N SER A 217 0.66 -2.20 9.43
CA SER A 217 1.56 -1.86 10.52
C SER A 217 0.92 -2.00 11.92
N LEU A 218 0.04 -2.99 12.10
CA LEU A 218 -0.55 -3.29 13.40
C LEU A 218 0.36 -4.22 14.23
N TYR A 219 0.84 -3.72 15.36
CA TYR A 219 1.70 -4.45 16.30
C TYR A 219 0.94 -4.78 17.57
N TYR A 220 1.39 -5.80 18.29
CA TYR A 220 0.90 -6.08 19.63
C TYR A 220 2.06 -6.18 20.62
N GLU A 221 2.04 -5.36 21.65
CA GLU A 221 3.06 -5.32 22.67
C GLU A 221 2.45 -4.95 24.02
N ASN A 222 2.91 -5.60 25.08
CA ASN A 222 2.46 -5.30 26.46
C ASN A 222 0.92 -5.32 26.62
N LYS A 223 0.25 -6.24 25.94
CA LYS A 223 -1.21 -6.41 25.93
C LYS A 223 -1.98 -5.25 25.30
N VAL A 224 -1.34 -4.44 24.47
CA VAL A 224 -1.95 -3.29 23.80
C VAL A 224 -1.60 -3.33 22.31
N TYR A 225 -2.54 -2.94 21.46
CA TYR A 225 -2.26 -2.71 20.04
C TYR A 225 -1.45 -1.43 19.87
N ARG A 226 -0.50 -1.45 18.94
CA ARG A 226 0.33 -0.31 18.53
C ARG A 226 0.37 -0.19 17.04
N THR A 227 0.39 1.03 16.54
CA THR A 227 0.55 1.30 15.11
C THR A 227 1.25 2.65 14.89
N PRO A 228 2.18 2.76 13.91
CA PRO A 228 2.69 4.04 13.48
C PRO A 228 1.74 4.81 12.57
N TYR A 229 0.69 4.15 12.09
CA TYR A 229 -0.28 4.72 11.16
C TYR A 229 -1.70 4.26 11.49
N LEU A 230 -2.59 5.20 11.50
CA LEU A 230 -4.05 4.99 11.49
C LEU A 230 -4.64 5.96 10.46
N ILE A 231 -5.61 5.51 9.69
CA ILE A 231 -6.33 6.39 8.77
C ILE A 231 -6.83 7.61 9.54
N PRO A 232 -6.51 8.86 9.09
CA PRO A 232 -6.82 10.07 9.84
C PRO A 232 -8.29 10.22 10.22
N GLU A 233 -9.19 9.78 9.36
CA GLU A 233 -10.64 9.83 9.56
C GLU A 233 -11.09 8.95 10.73
N LEU A 234 -10.34 7.91 11.06
CA LEU A 234 -10.65 6.97 12.15
C LEU A 234 -9.92 7.30 13.46
N SER A 235 -9.07 8.33 13.46
CA SER A 235 -8.23 8.70 14.62
C SER A 235 -8.90 9.65 15.61
N HIS A 236 -10.15 10.05 15.39
CA HIS A 236 -10.85 11.09 16.18
C HIS A 236 -10.99 10.78 17.67
N ASN A 237 -10.96 9.53 18.08
CA ASN A 237 -11.04 9.08 19.48
C ASN A 237 -9.71 8.48 20.00
N GLU A 238 -8.56 8.91 19.44
CA GLU A 238 -7.23 8.40 19.82
C GLU A 238 -6.99 8.43 21.33
N LEU A 239 -7.35 9.53 22.01
CA LEU A 239 -7.16 9.69 23.44
C LEU A 239 -7.93 8.64 24.25
N ILE A 240 -9.19 8.39 23.90
CA ILE A 240 -10.03 7.40 24.57
C ILE A 240 -9.46 5.98 24.38
N MET A 241 -9.05 5.64 23.15
CA MET A 241 -8.46 4.33 22.88
C MET A 241 -7.14 4.13 23.64
N ARG A 242 -6.37 5.20 23.82
CA ARG A 242 -5.14 5.19 24.61
C ARG A 242 -5.41 5.02 26.10
N GLU A 243 -6.33 5.78 26.69
CA GLU A 243 -6.72 5.69 28.09
C GLU A 243 -7.24 4.30 28.46
N LYS A 244 -7.99 3.68 27.57
CA LYS A 244 -8.50 2.32 27.73
C LYS A 244 -7.47 1.21 27.41
N ASN A 245 -6.24 1.55 27.07
CA ASN A 245 -5.21 0.60 26.65
C ASN A 245 -5.63 -0.32 25.49
N LEU A 246 -6.39 0.22 24.55
CA LEU A 246 -6.84 -0.51 23.36
C LEU A 246 -5.83 -0.38 22.23
N LEU A 247 -5.47 0.87 21.89
CA LEU A 247 -4.59 1.20 20.79
C LEU A 247 -3.72 2.42 21.12
N TYR A 248 -2.43 2.33 20.80
CA TYR A 248 -1.48 3.44 20.81
C TYR A 248 -1.04 3.78 19.39
N ILE A 249 -1.24 5.03 18.99
CA ILE A 249 -0.71 5.55 17.73
C ILE A 249 0.68 6.13 18.00
N GLU A 250 1.71 5.53 17.41
CA GLU A 250 3.10 6.00 17.54
C GLU A 250 3.30 7.14 16.56
N LYS A 251 3.28 8.39 17.04
CA LYS A 251 3.67 9.53 16.19
C LYS A 251 5.09 9.28 15.72
N LYS A 252 5.32 9.20 14.40
CA LYS A 252 6.67 9.23 13.83
C LYS A 252 7.37 10.43 14.47
N ARG A 253 8.38 10.21 15.30
CA ARG A 253 9.32 11.26 15.69
C ARG A 253 9.87 11.76 14.37
N GLY A 254 9.53 13.02 14.02
CA GLY A 254 10.09 13.64 12.83
C GLY A 254 11.58 13.41 12.88
N ASN A 255 12.19 12.95 11.78
CA ASN A 255 13.61 12.94 11.62
C ASN A 255 14.09 14.38 11.88
N LEU A 256 14.53 14.63 13.11
CA LEU A 256 15.44 15.71 13.37
C LEU A 256 16.65 15.37 12.51
N ALA A 257 16.76 16.05 11.38
CA ALA A 257 17.98 16.05 10.59
C ALA A 257 19.09 16.42 11.56
N ILE A 258 19.92 15.43 11.90
CA ILE A 258 21.18 15.68 12.57
C ILE A 258 22.01 16.41 11.53
N SER A 259 21.97 17.73 11.57
CA SER A 259 22.95 18.55 10.91
C SER A 259 24.29 18.25 11.61
N SER A 260 25.08 17.41 10.99
CA SER A 260 26.48 17.22 11.34
C SER A 260 27.27 18.46 10.89
N SER A 261 27.11 19.55 11.64
CA SER A 261 28.04 20.67 11.61
C SER A 261 28.83 20.64 12.92
N GLY A 262 29.98 20.04 12.88
CA GLY A 262 30.89 19.96 14.01
C GLY A 262 32.28 19.63 13.51
N GLY A 263 32.85 20.49 12.68
CA GLY A 263 34.29 20.55 12.48
C GLY A 263 34.91 21.15 13.73
N GLY A 264 35.35 20.30 14.63
CA GLY A 264 36.19 20.71 15.76
C GLY A 264 37.62 20.97 15.29
N GLU A 265 38.01 22.22 15.16
CA GLU A 265 39.39 22.65 15.06
C GLU A 265 40.14 22.24 16.34
N GLY A 266 41.05 21.27 16.21
CA GLY A 266 41.97 20.90 17.25
C GLY A 266 43.01 21.98 17.42
N THR A 267 42.90 22.80 18.45
CA THR A 267 44.01 23.67 18.95
C THR A 267 45.08 22.81 19.59
N ARG A 268 46.21 22.66 18.88
CA ARG A 268 47.47 22.16 19.45
C ARG A 268 48.07 23.25 20.35
N THR A 269 48.14 22.99 21.62
CA THR A 269 49.03 23.75 22.56
C THR A 269 50.48 23.36 22.33
N PRO A 270 51.43 24.33 22.22
CA PRO A 270 52.87 24.04 22.13
C PRO A 270 53.39 23.70 23.51
N VAL A 271 54.16 22.60 23.61
CA VAL A 271 54.98 22.25 24.76
C VAL A 271 56.20 23.16 24.75
N GLN A 272 56.42 23.95 25.82
CA GLN A 272 57.71 24.58 26.12
C GLN A 272 58.54 23.60 26.92
N THR A 273 59.80 23.50 26.48
CA THR A 273 60.93 22.84 27.12
C THR A 273 61.16 23.26 28.56
#